data_21f1d2ca93be28ca8b05190dd3f9f955
#
_entry.id   21f1d2ca93be28ca8b05190dd3f9f955
#
_cell.length_a   1.000
_cell.length_b   1.000
_cell.length_c   1.000
_cell.angle_alpha   90.00
_cell.angle_beta   90.00
_cell.angle_gamma   90.00
#
_symmetry.space_group_name_H-M   'P 1'
#
loop_
_entity.id
_entity.type
_entity.pdbx_description
1 polymer ?
#
loop_
_entity_poly.entity_id
_entity_poly.type
_entity_poly.pdbx_seq_one_letter_code
_entity_poly.pdbx_strand_id
1 'polypeptide(L)'
;MEGFHDADMIAAADAWRTRDLGVLWHPCTQMREHPDVLPLVPIARGEGAWLVGRDGRRYLDAVSSWWTNLFGHAEPRIAQAIATQAMTLEHVILAGFSHQPA
;
A
#
# COMPACT_ATOMS: atom_id res chain seq x y z
N MET A 1 22.47 -15.40 -6.46
CA MET A 1 21.46 -14.37 -6.13
C MET A 1 22.03 -13.06 -6.66
N GLU A 2 21.71 -12.75 -7.92
CA GLU A 2 22.22 -11.56 -8.59
C GLU A 2 21.54 -10.34 -7.95
N GLY A 3 22.36 -9.42 -7.45
CA GLY A 3 21.88 -8.18 -6.86
C GLY A 3 21.22 -7.32 -7.95
N PHE A 4 19.96 -7.03 -7.79
CA PHE A 4 19.33 -5.96 -8.55
C PHE A 4 20.12 -4.67 -8.33
N HIS A 5 20.65 -4.11 -9.41
CA HIS A 5 21.39 -2.85 -9.36
C HIS A 5 20.42 -1.73 -8.90
N ASP A 6 20.88 -0.82 -8.05
CA ASP A 6 20.09 0.35 -7.59
C ASP A 6 19.41 1.10 -8.74
N ALA A 7 20.07 1.18 -9.89
CA ALA A 7 19.53 1.79 -11.11
C ALA A 7 18.27 1.08 -11.64
N ASP A 8 18.21 -0.25 -11.57
CA ASP A 8 17.05 -1.03 -12.05
C ASP A 8 15.85 -0.84 -11.12
N MET A 9 16.08 -0.73 -9.82
CA MET A 9 15.01 -0.45 -8.84
C MET A 9 14.44 0.96 -9.02
N ILE A 10 15.29 1.94 -9.27
CA ILE A 10 14.86 3.33 -9.54
C ILE A 10 14.04 3.38 -10.83
N ALA A 11 14.53 2.77 -11.92
CA ALA A 11 13.80 2.72 -13.18
C ALA A 11 12.44 2.02 -13.05
N ALA A 12 12.36 0.93 -12.30
CA ALA A 12 11.11 0.23 -12.01
C ALA A 12 10.14 1.08 -11.18
N ALA A 13 10.65 1.86 -10.22
CA ALA A 13 9.84 2.79 -9.43
C ALA A 13 9.28 3.93 -10.29
N ASP A 14 10.07 4.46 -11.22
CA ASP A 14 9.65 5.52 -12.14
C ASP A 14 8.61 5.05 -13.16
N ALA A 15 8.79 3.87 -13.72
CA ALA A 15 7.81 3.26 -14.61
C ALA A 15 6.47 3.00 -13.89
N TRP A 16 6.51 2.55 -12.64
CA TRP A 16 5.33 2.36 -11.82
C TRP A 16 4.61 3.69 -11.53
N ARG A 17 5.38 4.72 -11.17
CA ARG A 17 4.87 6.09 -10.90
C ARG A 17 4.17 6.68 -12.12
N THR A 18 4.76 6.55 -13.30
CA THR A 18 4.18 7.01 -14.56
C THR A 18 2.84 6.33 -14.86
N ARG A 19 2.77 5.02 -14.66
CA ARG A 19 1.54 4.24 -14.86
C ARG A 19 0.46 4.65 -13.86
N ASP A 20 0.81 4.80 -12.59
CA ASP A 20 -0.09 5.20 -11.51
C ASP A 20 -0.75 6.55 -11.80
N LEU A 21 0.05 7.57 -12.11
CA LEU A 21 -0.43 8.92 -12.46
C LEU A 21 -1.33 8.96 -13.69
N GLY A 22 -1.22 7.98 -14.56
CA GLY A 22 -2.08 7.86 -15.75
C GLY A 22 -3.47 7.32 -15.48
N VAL A 23 -3.71 6.67 -14.33
CA VAL A 23 -4.96 5.92 -14.06
C VAL A 23 -5.59 6.21 -12.70
N LEU A 24 -4.86 6.79 -11.75
CA LEU A 24 -5.35 7.08 -10.42
C LEU A 24 -5.43 8.57 -10.13
N TRP A 25 -6.47 8.95 -9.43
CA TRP A 25 -6.60 10.29 -8.83
C TRP A 25 -6.29 10.19 -7.33
N HIS A 26 -5.16 10.77 -6.94
CA HIS A 26 -4.74 10.77 -5.54
C HIS A 26 -5.52 11.79 -4.71
N PRO A 27 -6.18 11.36 -3.63
CA PRO A 27 -6.95 12.27 -2.78
C PRO A 27 -6.04 13.18 -1.97
N CYS A 28 -6.59 14.33 -1.55
CA CYS A 28 -5.95 15.29 -0.64
C CYS A 28 -4.62 15.87 -1.14
N THR A 29 -4.34 15.78 -2.43
CA THR A 29 -3.14 16.32 -3.09
C THR A 29 -3.48 17.00 -4.40
N GLN A 30 -2.57 17.81 -4.91
CA GLN A 30 -2.68 18.42 -6.23
C GLN A 30 -2.03 17.51 -7.27
N MET A 31 -2.82 16.84 -8.10
CA MET A 31 -2.35 15.89 -9.11
C MET A 31 -1.25 16.46 -10.02
N ARG A 32 -1.36 17.73 -10.38
CA ARG A 32 -0.37 18.42 -11.23
C ARG A 32 1.01 18.59 -10.59
N GLU A 33 1.12 18.42 -9.27
CA GLU A 33 2.37 18.57 -8.53
C GLU A 33 3.15 17.26 -8.41
N HIS A 34 2.49 16.13 -8.66
CA HIS A 34 3.12 14.81 -8.52
C HIS A 34 4.28 14.53 -9.48
N PRO A 35 4.33 15.08 -10.70
CA PRO A 35 5.52 14.88 -11.54
C PRO A 35 6.80 15.46 -10.95
N ASP A 36 6.74 16.67 -10.36
CA ASP A 36 7.93 17.44 -10.04
C ASP A 36 8.03 17.92 -8.60
N VAL A 37 6.93 18.39 -8.02
CA VAL A 37 6.93 19.07 -6.71
C VAL A 37 6.71 18.10 -5.55
N LEU A 38 5.78 17.18 -5.71
CA LEU A 38 5.42 16.16 -4.71
C LEU A 38 5.42 14.77 -5.36
N PRO A 39 6.59 14.23 -5.71
CA PRO A 39 6.66 12.94 -6.39
C PRO A 39 6.04 11.82 -5.55
N LEU A 40 5.24 10.97 -6.21
CA LEU A 40 4.72 9.77 -5.55
C LEU A 40 5.84 8.86 -5.11
N VAL A 41 5.68 8.24 -3.94
CA VAL A 41 6.57 7.22 -3.42
C VAL A 41 5.95 5.84 -3.63
N PRO A 42 6.38 5.06 -4.62
CA PRO A 42 5.85 3.72 -4.85
C PRO A 42 6.27 2.78 -3.72
N ILE A 43 5.31 2.35 -2.91
CA ILE A 43 5.56 1.45 -1.79
C ILE A 43 5.50 -0.01 -2.27
N ALA A 44 6.50 -0.80 -1.91
CA ALA A 44 6.57 -2.23 -2.20
C ALA A 44 6.00 -3.09 -1.07
N ARG A 45 6.23 -2.71 0.19
CA ARG A 45 5.76 -3.44 1.37
C ARG A 45 5.76 -2.56 2.62
N GLY A 46 5.05 -3.02 3.64
CA GLY A 46 5.09 -2.45 4.98
C GLY A 46 5.54 -3.47 6.02
N GLU A 47 6.12 -3.01 7.13
CA GLU A 47 6.60 -3.85 8.23
C GLU A 47 6.60 -3.03 9.54
N GLY A 48 5.69 -3.35 10.45
CA GLY A 48 5.51 -2.57 11.66
C GLY A 48 5.24 -1.09 11.36
N ALA A 49 6.05 -0.18 11.84
CA ALA A 49 5.92 1.25 11.58
C ALA A 49 6.62 1.72 10.29
N TRP A 50 7.17 0.80 9.49
CA TRP A 50 7.96 1.16 8.32
C TRP A 50 7.28 0.80 7.01
N LEU A 51 7.38 1.70 6.05
CA LEU A 51 7.09 1.46 4.65
C LEU A 51 8.41 1.32 3.88
N VAL A 52 8.45 0.41 2.94
CA VAL A 52 9.62 0.20 2.08
C VAL A 52 9.24 0.50 0.65
N GLY A 53 9.89 1.48 0.07
CA GLY A 53 9.71 1.87 -1.32
C GLY A 53 10.22 0.81 -2.30
N ARG A 54 9.77 0.88 -3.55
CA ARG A 54 10.30 0.07 -4.65
C ARG A 54 11.76 0.39 -4.97
N ASP A 55 12.22 1.56 -4.56
CA ASP A 55 13.62 2.00 -4.64
C ASP A 55 14.47 1.50 -3.45
N GLY A 56 13.90 0.69 -2.56
CA GLY A 56 14.56 0.15 -1.38
C GLY A 56 14.63 1.10 -0.18
N ARG A 57 14.26 2.36 -0.32
CA ARG A 57 14.27 3.32 0.79
C ARG A 57 13.20 2.96 1.84
N ARG A 58 13.50 3.31 3.08
CA ARG A 58 12.58 3.12 4.21
C ARG A 58 12.00 4.46 4.66
N TYR A 59 10.71 4.45 4.93
CA TYR A 59 9.94 5.60 5.40
C TYR A 59 9.23 5.23 6.70
N LEU A 60 9.41 6.05 7.73
CA LEU A 60 8.66 5.90 8.98
C LEU A 60 7.23 6.41 8.77
N ASP A 61 6.25 5.54 8.90
CA ASP A 61 4.84 5.92 8.87
C ASP A 61 4.37 6.39 10.25
N ALA A 62 4.77 7.60 10.62
CA ALA A 62 4.50 8.18 11.93
C ALA A 62 3.02 8.50 12.18
N VAL A 63 2.18 8.49 11.15
CA VAL A 63 0.74 8.74 11.25
C VAL A 63 -0.11 7.48 11.01
N SER A 64 0.52 6.29 10.96
CA SER A 64 -0.13 5.00 10.76
C SER A 64 -1.09 4.99 9.56
N SER A 65 -0.65 5.57 8.42
CA SER A 65 -1.44 5.72 7.20
C SER A 65 -2.84 6.28 7.47
N TRP A 66 -2.88 7.45 8.11
CA TRP A 66 -4.11 8.11 8.57
C TRP A 66 -4.87 7.29 9.62
N TRP A 67 -4.11 6.81 10.61
CA TRP A 67 -4.62 6.11 11.80
C TRP A 67 -5.27 4.76 11.53
N THR A 68 -5.12 4.21 10.33
CA THR A 68 -5.73 2.92 9.97
C THR A 68 -4.92 1.71 10.43
N ASN A 69 -3.59 1.84 10.50
CA ASN A 69 -2.68 0.75 10.86
C ASN A 69 -2.25 0.81 12.33
N LEU A 70 -3.22 0.71 13.24
CA LEU A 70 -3.00 0.84 14.68
C LEU A 70 -1.95 -0.14 15.24
N PHE A 71 -1.86 -1.34 14.68
CA PHE A 71 -0.93 -2.39 15.11
C PHE A 71 0.31 -2.51 14.20
N GLY A 72 0.47 -1.58 13.27
CA GLY A 72 1.53 -1.59 12.27
C GLY A 72 1.15 -2.30 10.97
N HIS A 73 2.01 -2.13 9.97
CA HIS A 73 1.85 -2.74 8.66
C HIS A 73 2.15 -4.24 8.70
N ALA A 74 1.40 -5.01 7.93
CA ALA A 74 1.57 -6.45 7.76
C ALA A 74 1.53 -7.24 9.08
N GLU A 75 0.71 -6.80 10.04
CA GLU A 75 0.51 -7.54 11.30
C GLU A 75 -0.03 -8.95 10.99
N PRO A 76 0.70 -10.03 11.37
CA PRO A 76 0.40 -11.37 10.90
C PRO A 76 -0.98 -11.89 11.33
N ARG A 77 -1.45 -11.55 12.53
CA ARG A 77 -2.75 -12.01 13.04
C ARG A 77 -3.90 -11.37 12.28
N ILE A 78 -3.79 -10.08 11.94
CA ILE A 78 -4.79 -9.37 11.14
C ILE A 78 -4.78 -9.89 9.71
N ALA A 79 -3.61 -10.02 9.10
CA ALA A 79 -3.45 -10.55 7.74
C ALA A 79 -4.06 -11.97 7.63
N GLN A 80 -3.79 -12.83 8.60
CA GLN A 80 -4.35 -14.19 8.64
C GLN A 80 -5.87 -14.18 8.81
N ALA A 81 -6.41 -13.32 9.68
CA ALA A 81 -7.86 -13.22 9.88
C ALA A 81 -8.57 -12.78 8.59
N ILE A 82 -8.03 -11.77 7.89
CA ILE A 82 -8.55 -11.31 6.59
C ILE A 82 -8.50 -12.44 5.56
N ALA A 83 -7.36 -13.12 5.42
CA ALA A 83 -7.20 -14.22 4.47
C ALA A 83 -8.18 -15.37 4.74
N THR A 84 -8.35 -15.76 6.00
CA THR A 84 -9.28 -16.81 6.40
C THR A 84 -10.73 -16.43 6.08
N GLN A 85 -11.12 -15.20 6.42
CA GLN A 85 -12.47 -14.72 6.12
C GLN A 85 -12.72 -14.59 4.61
N ALA A 86 -11.76 -14.09 3.84
CA ALA A 86 -11.87 -13.97 2.39
C ALA A 86 -12.03 -15.33 1.69
N MET A 87 -11.40 -16.39 2.21
CA MET A 87 -11.59 -17.75 1.71
C MET A 87 -12.95 -18.38 2.09
N THR A 88 -13.62 -17.82 3.09
CA THR A 88 -14.93 -18.32 3.56
C THR A 88 -16.08 -17.52 2.90
N LEU A 89 -16.02 -16.22 3.01
CA LEU A 89 -17.01 -15.28 2.45
C LEU A 89 -16.41 -13.87 2.47
N GLU A 90 -16.11 -13.34 1.31
CA GLU A 90 -15.54 -12.00 1.14
C GLU A 90 -16.58 -10.88 1.24
N HIS A 91 -17.81 -11.17 0.80
CA HIS A 91 -18.90 -10.21 0.83
C HIS A 91 -20.26 -10.89 0.76
N VAL A 92 -21.25 -10.32 1.43
CA VAL A 92 -22.67 -10.59 1.23
C VAL A 92 -23.47 -9.30 1.44
N ILE A 93 -24.52 -9.11 0.65
CA ILE A 93 -25.42 -7.97 0.86
C ILE A 93 -26.13 -8.09 2.22
N LEU A 94 -26.05 -7.07 3.05
CA LEU A 94 -26.69 -7.08 4.39
C LEU A 94 -28.20 -6.79 4.37
N ALA A 95 -28.81 -6.65 3.18
CA ALA A 95 -30.24 -6.51 3.00
C ALA A 95 -30.97 -7.86 3.18
N GLY A 96 -31.08 -8.33 4.42
CA GLY A 96 -31.73 -9.59 4.78
C GLY A 96 -30.77 -10.79 4.94
N PHE A 97 -29.47 -10.57 4.72
CA PHE A 97 -28.41 -11.56 4.99
C PHE A 97 -27.48 -11.04 6.07
N SER A 98 -26.74 -11.94 6.70
CA SER A 98 -25.71 -11.59 7.68
C SER A 98 -24.63 -12.67 7.70
N HIS A 99 -23.50 -12.37 8.35
CA HIS A 99 -22.42 -13.32 8.56
C HIS A 99 -21.74 -13.05 9.92
N GLN A 100 -21.00 -14.04 10.42
CA GLN A 100 -20.47 -14.02 11.77
C GLN A 100 -19.60 -12.80 12.11
N PRO A 101 -18.74 -12.27 11.23
CA PRO A 101 -17.93 -11.08 11.53
C PRO A 101 -18.69 -9.74 11.51
N ALA A 102 -19.95 -9.71 11.09
CA ALA A 102 -20.74 -8.50 10.97
C ALA A 102 -21.26 -7.96 12.32
#